data_dd421612e407f69447bd596ab49f963d
#
_entry.id   dd421612e407f69447bd596ab49f963d
#
_cell.length_a   1.000
_cell.length_b   1.000
_cell.length_c   1.000
_cell.angle_alpha   90.00
_cell.angle_beta   90.00
_cell.angle_gamma   90.00
#
_symmetry.space_group_name_H-M   'P 1'
#
loop_
_entity.id
_entity.type
_entity.pdbx_description
1 polymer ?
#
loop_
_entity_poly.entity_id
_entity_poly.type
_entity_poly.pdbx_seq_one_letter_code
_entity_poly.pdbx_strand_id
1 'polypeptide(L)' 'MSNRKTTIGDNIRKYRKKFGISQDILSKRANLAFHTIAKIEAGSTQDPRIETVKKIADTLGVTLDDLIK' A
#
# COMPACT_ATOMS: atom_id res chain seq x y z
N MET A 1 -0.49 -13.36 -22.38
CA MET A 1 -0.46 -13.49 -21.28
C MET A 1 0.34 -12.64 -20.52
N SER A 2 0.03 -12.32 -19.54
CA SER A 2 0.69 -11.33 -18.78
C SER A 2 1.57 -11.92 -17.75
N ASN A 3 2.80 -11.47 -17.71
CA ASN A 3 3.70 -11.86 -16.69
C ASN A 3 3.89 -10.76 -15.71
N ARG A 4 2.90 -9.93 -15.56
CA ARG A 4 3.00 -8.81 -14.71
C ARG A 4 3.21 -9.22 -13.28
N LYS A 5 4.23 -8.70 -12.65
CA LYS A 5 4.46 -8.95 -11.24
C LYS A 5 3.51 -8.12 -10.40
N THR A 6 3.13 -8.66 -9.25
CA THR A 6 2.33 -7.91 -8.30
C THR A 6 3.17 -6.79 -7.73
N THR A 7 2.66 -5.59 -7.80
CA THR A 7 3.37 -4.42 -7.29
C THR A 7 3.00 -4.19 -5.82
N ILE A 8 3.79 -3.32 -5.17
CA ILE A 8 3.48 -2.90 -3.80
C ILE A 8 2.09 -2.29 -3.76
N GLY A 9 1.75 -1.47 -4.76
CA GLY A 9 0.43 -0.85 -4.81
C GLY A 9 -0.68 -1.86 -4.89
N ASP A 10 -0.49 -2.91 -5.68
CA ASP A 10 -1.48 -3.98 -5.80
C ASP A 10 -1.68 -4.68 -4.47
N ASN A 11 -0.58 -4.93 -3.77
CA ASN A 11 -0.66 -5.61 -2.48
C ASN A 11 -1.35 -4.74 -1.43
N ILE A 12 -1.06 -3.46 -1.41
CA ILE A 12 -1.72 -2.54 -0.48
C ILE A 12 -3.22 -2.53 -0.74
N ARG A 13 -3.61 -2.42 -2.02
CA ARG A 13 -5.02 -2.41 -2.37
C ARG A 13 -5.70 -3.71 -1.96
N LYS A 14 -5.03 -4.82 -2.16
CA LYS A 14 -5.58 -6.13 -1.80
C LYS A 14 -5.89 -6.22 -0.31
N TYR A 15 -4.95 -5.84 0.53
CA TYR A 15 -5.16 -5.91 1.98
C TYR A 15 -6.15 -4.85 2.45
N ARG A 16 -6.08 -3.67 1.85
CA ARG A 16 -7.02 -2.60 2.20
C ARG A 16 -8.46 -3.06 1.94
N LYS A 17 -8.70 -3.63 0.79
CA LYS A 17 -10.03 -4.12 0.43
C LYS A 17 -10.45 -5.30 1.29
N LYS A 18 -9.50 -6.16 1.61
CA LYS A 18 -9.79 -7.30 2.46
C LYS A 18 -10.29 -6.86 3.82
N PHE A 19 -9.74 -5.78 4.35
CA PHE A 19 -10.12 -5.28 5.66
C PHE A 19 -11.21 -4.20 5.58
N GLY A 20 -11.70 -3.91 4.40
CA GLY A 20 -12.83 -3.00 4.22
C GLY A 20 -12.55 -1.53 4.53
N ILE A 21 -11.33 -1.07 4.31
CA ILE A 21 -10.99 0.31 4.57
C ILE A 21 -10.67 1.05 3.28
N SER A 22 -10.99 2.34 3.26
CA SER A 22 -10.74 3.19 2.09
C SER A 22 -9.31 3.69 2.09
N GLN A 23 -8.89 4.27 0.95
CA GLN A 23 -7.59 4.91 0.88
C GLN A 23 -7.49 6.04 1.89
N ASP A 24 -8.57 6.78 2.07
CA ASP A 24 -8.58 7.90 3.00
C ASP A 24 -8.38 7.43 4.44
N ILE A 25 -9.09 6.38 4.81
CA ILE A 25 -8.95 5.82 6.16
C ILE A 25 -7.54 5.28 6.37
N LEU A 26 -7.01 4.59 5.38
CA LEU A 26 -5.65 4.06 5.50
C LEU A 26 -4.65 5.19 5.69
N SER A 27 -4.79 6.26 4.90
CA SER A 27 -3.85 7.37 5.00
C SER A 27 -3.88 8.02 6.37
N LYS A 28 -5.07 8.21 6.91
CA LYS A 28 -5.20 8.82 8.23
C LYS A 28 -4.63 7.96 9.33
N ARG A 29 -4.91 6.67 9.29
CA ARG A 29 -4.40 5.74 10.31
C ARG A 29 -2.89 5.58 10.23
N ALA A 30 -2.35 5.62 9.02
CA ALA A 30 -0.91 5.49 8.81
C ALA A 30 -0.18 6.82 8.99
N ASN A 31 -0.93 7.89 9.22
CA ASN A 31 -0.38 9.24 9.35
C ASN A 31 0.41 9.64 8.10
N LEU A 32 -0.20 9.38 6.95
CA LEU A 32 0.37 9.71 5.66
C LEU A 32 -0.62 10.55 4.88
N ALA A 33 -0.13 11.30 3.90
CA ALA A 33 -1.01 12.06 3.03
C ALA A 33 -1.80 11.11 2.14
N PHE A 34 -3.06 11.45 1.89
CA PHE A 34 -3.89 10.67 0.99
C PHE A 34 -3.21 10.46 -0.36
N HIS A 35 -2.60 11.54 -0.88
CA HIS A 35 -1.89 11.50 -2.14
C HIS A 35 -0.82 10.41 -2.19
N THR A 36 -0.14 10.18 -1.06
CA THR A 36 0.90 9.17 -0.97
C THR A 36 0.32 7.78 -1.23
N ILE A 37 -0.80 7.49 -0.58
CA ILE A 37 -1.46 6.20 -0.76
C ILE A 37 -1.96 6.06 -2.20
N ALA A 38 -2.61 7.11 -2.70
CA ALA A 38 -3.20 7.07 -4.04
C ALA A 38 -2.14 6.84 -5.10
N LYS A 39 -0.99 7.52 -4.98
CA LYS A 39 0.09 7.36 -5.96
C LYS A 39 0.70 5.97 -5.94
N ILE A 40 0.89 5.43 -4.75
CA ILE A 40 1.47 4.09 -4.63
C ILE A 40 0.53 3.06 -5.22
N GLU A 41 -0.76 3.15 -4.93
CA GLU A 41 -1.73 2.18 -5.47
C GLU A 41 -1.89 2.32 -6.98
N ALA A 42 -1.73 3.53 -7.50
CA ALA A 42 -1.83 3.77 -8.93
C ALA A 42 -0.57 3.35 -9.69
N GLY A 43 0.50 3.02 -8.97
CA GLY A 43 1.75 2.67 -9.62
C GLY A 43 2.54 3.85 -10.11
N SER A 44 2.16 5.07 -9.70
CA SER A 44 2.86 6.28 -10.11
C SER A 44 4.18 6.45 -9.39
N THR A 45 4.30 5.84 -8.21
CA THR A 45 5.54 5.86 -7.45
C THR A 45 6.13 4.47 -7.55
N GLN A 46 7.23 4.34 -8.29
CA GLN A 46 7.80 3.02 -8.52
C GLN A 46 8.62 2.51 -7.36
N ASP A 47 9.12 3.42 -6.56
CA ASP A 47 10.06 3.05 -5.52
C ASP A 47 9.74 3.82 -4.24
N PRO A 48 8.62 3.50 -3.61
CA PRO A 48 8.23 4.21 -2.39
C PRO A 48 9.26 3.97 -1.29
N ARG A 49 9.39 4.95 -0.42
CA ARG A 49 10.33 4.83 0.68
C ARG A 49 9.95 3.69 1.59
N ILE A 50 10.97 2.99 2.08
CA ILE A 50 10.72 1.86 2.97
C ILE A 50 9.98 2.29 4.23
N GLU A 51 10.25 3.48 4.75
CA GLU A 51 9.54 3.99 5.92
C GLU A 51 8.06 4.13 5.66
N THR A 52 7.72 4.61 4.48
CA THR A 52 6.32 4.77 4.09
C THR A 52 5.63 3.42 4.00
N VAL A 53 6.27 2.47 3.35
CA VAL A 53 5.71 1.13 3.18
C VAL A 53 5.55 0.46 4.54
N LYS A 54 6.50 0.67 5.42
CA LYS A 54 6.43 0.09 6.76
C LYS A 54 5.25 0.64 7.55
N LYS A 55 5.01 1.94 7.46
CA LYS A 55 3.86 2.55 8.13
C LYS A 55 2.56 1.95 7.63
N ILE A 56 2.48 1.72 6.32
CA ILE A 56 1.29 1.12 5.72
C ILE A 56 1.13 -0.32 6.21
N ALA A 57 2.21 -1.08 6.23
CA ALA A 57 2.17 -2.46 6.70
C ALA A 57 1.71 -2.52 8.15
N ASP A 58 2.28 -1.68 9.00
CA ASP A 58 1.91 -1.64 10.41
C ASP A 58 0.43 -1.31 10.58
N THR A 59 -0.07 -0.36 9.80
CA THR A 59 -1.46 0.05 9.87
C THR A 59 -2.40 -1.07 9.45
N LEU A 60 -2.01 -1.80 8.40
CA LEU A 60 -2.81 -2.90 7.90
C LEU A 60 -2.66 -4.18 8.74
N GLY A 61 -1.68 -4.20 9.64
CA GLY A 61 -1.44 -5.39 10.44
C GLY A 61 -0.81 -6.53 9.68
N VAL A 62 -0.04 -6.18 8.63
CA VAL A 62 0.67 -7.19 7.84
C VAL A 62 2.16 -6.90 7.90
N THR A 63 2.97 -7.81 7.40
CA THR A 63 4.41 -7.60 7.40
C THR A 63 4.83 -6.79 6.18
N LEU A 64 6.00 -6.20 6.26
CA LEU A 64 6.58 -5.52 5.12
C LEU A 64 6.71 -6.48 3.95
N ASP A 65 7.12 -7.70 4.24
CA ASP A 65 7.29 -8.73 3.24
C ASP A 65 5.98 -9.04 2.50
N ASP A 66 4.86 -9.00 3.22
CA ASP A 66 3.56 -9.21 2.60
C ASP A 66 3.27 -8.19 1.52
N LEU A 67 3.78 -6.97 1.69
CA LEU A 67 3.52 -5.90 0.73
C LEU A 67 4.48 -5.91 -0.45
N ILE A 68 5.68 -6.40 -0.26
CA ILE A 68 6.69 -6.33 -1.32
C ILE A 68 6.86 -7.59 -2.14
N LYS A 69 6.16 -8.64 -1.80
CA LYS A 69 6.25 -9.88 -2.54
C LYS A 69 5.70 -9.78 -3.93
#